data_ca3a3db63f8ceb19a86e5699caf7cb4d
#
_entry.id   ca3a3db63f8ceb19a86e5699caf7cb4d
#
_cell.length_a   1.000
_cell.length_b   1.000
_cell.length_c   1.000
_cell.angle_alpha   90.00
_cell.angle_beta   90.00
_cell.angle_gamma   90.00
#
_symmetry.space_group_name_H-M   'P 1'
#
loop_
_entity.id
_entity.type
_entity.pdbx_description
1 polymer ?
#
loop_
_entity_poly.entity_id
_entity_poly.type
_entity_poly.pdbx_seq_one_letter_code
_entity_poly.pdbx_strand_id
1 'polypeptide(L)'
;DESARKSYNRVYRSENNKIDGVKIYRDGIITTPFAEAEADQNKKRDILGIDKRLWQDLFNKVSTREIIGIVDISKKENPSIIDSTNRQDFIDNQEYRDLKEFIIEQLVAIEQFKIFKRELRKANVKSEFERAKQETDLFTESLELLIKENPSLEPVLKTAVEQAKKTSTS
;
A
#
# COMPACT_ATOMS: atom_id res chain seq x y z
N ASP A 1 -1.44 -7.05 -8.12
CA ASP A 1 -1.80 -8.41 -8.53
C ASP A 1 -1.81 -9.33 -7.32
N GLU A 2 -2.97 -9.98 -7.08
CA GLU A 2 -3.20 -10.84 -5.90
C GLU A 2 -2.33 -12.11 -5.96
N SER A 3 -2.05 -12.62 -7.15
CA SER A 3 -1.18 -13.77 -7.38
C SER A 3 0.27 -13.46 -6.98
N ALA A 4 0.78 -12.31 -7.37
CA ALA A 4 2.12 -11.85 -6.98
C ALA A 4 2.22 -11.67 -5.46
N ARG A 5 1.17 -11.13 -4.83
CA ARG A 5 1.09 -10.98 -3.36
C ARG A 5 1.09 -12.32 -2.64
N LYS A 6 0.34 -13.31 -3.13
CA LYS A 6 0.31 -14.68 -2.58
C LYS A 6 1.66 -15.37 -2.72
N SER A 7 2.30 -15.24 -3.89
CA SER A 7 3.64 -15.78 -4.14
C SER A 7 4.68 -15.13 -3.25
N TYR A 8 4.66 -13.80 -3.11
CA TYR A 8 5.53 -13.06 -2.20
C TYR A 8 5.37 -13.54 -0.76
N ASN A 9 4.15 -13.62 -0.24
CA ASN A 9 3.88 -14.06 1.12
C ASN A 9 4.37 -15.49 1.38
N ARG A 10 4.21 -16.40 0.41
CA ARG A 10 4.66 -17.77 0.53
C ARG A 10 6.18 -17.91 0.58
N VAL A 11 6.90 -17.12 -0.23
CA VAL A 11 8.36 -17.25 -0.38
C VAL A 11 9.11 -16.46 0.70
N TYR A 12 8.67 -15.23 0.98
CA TYR A 12 9.45 -14.24 1.73
C TYR A 12 8.94 -13.97 3.15
N ARG A 13 7.73 -14.40 3.48
CA ARG A 13 7.19 -14.31 4.85
C ARG A 13 7.25 -15.61 5.64
N SER A 14 7.95 -16.63 5.14
CA SER A 14 8.29 -17.79 5.97
C SER A 14 9.24 -17.36 7.08
N GLU A 15 9.18 -18.01 8.25
CA GLU A 15 9.99 -17.65 9.43
C GLU A 15 11.51 -17.60 9.14
N ASN A 16 11.96 -18.30 8.11
CA ASN A 16 13.37 -18.40 7.76
C ASN A 16 13.85 -17.32 6.75
N ASN A 17 12.96 -16.53 6.15
CA ASN A 17 13.30 -15.56 5.11
C ASN A 17 12.65 -14.20 5.36
N LYS A 18 12.92 -13.61 6.51
CA LYS A 18 12.41 -12.26 6.85
C LYS A 18 13.24 -11.21 6.11
N ILE A 19 12.75 -10.79 4.95
CA ILE A 19 13.36 -9.69 4.18
C ILE A 19 12.65 -8.35 4.41
N ASP A 20 11.49 -8.37 5.07
CA ASP A 20 10.71 -7.17 5.34
C ASP A 20 11.48 -6.19 6.26
N GLY A 21 11.14 -4.91 6.14
CA GLY A 21 11.76 -3.85 6.92
C GLY A 21 12.86 -3.10 6.17
N VAL A 22 13.72 -2.39 6.89
CA VAL A 22 14.86 -1.62 6.36
C VAL A 22 16.16 -2.18 6.89
N LYS A 23 17.02 -2.60 5.99
CA LYS A 23 18.34 -3.18 6.30
C LYS A 23 19.45 -2.28 5.78
N ILE A 24 20.51 -2.11 6.58
CA ILE A 24 21.68 -1.35 6.18
C ILE A 24 22.85 -2.28 5.97
N TYR A 25 23.47 -2.12 4.84
CA TYR A 25 24.72 -2.76 4.47
C TYR A 25 25.83 -1.73 4.48
N ARG A 26 26.98 -2.11 5.04
CA ARG A 26 28.19 -1.33 5.00
C ARG A 26 29.30 -2.14 4.38
N ASP A 27 29.80 -1.63 3.23
CA ASP A 27 30.80 -2.35 2.41
C ASP A 27 30.37 -3.80 2.11
N GLY A 28 29.07 -4.01 1.81
CA GLY A 28 28.49 -5.30 1.49
C GLY A 28 28.17 -6.21 2.70
N ILE A 29 28.41 -5.76 3.91
CA ILE A 29 28.11 -6.52 5.14
C ILE A 29 26.91 -5.88 5.84
N ILE A 30 25.92 -6.69 6.20
CA ILE A 30 24.80 -6.23 7.00
C ILE A 30 25.29 -5.78 8.37
N THR A 31 25.02 -4.55 8.74
CA THR A 31 25.40 -4.01 10.06
C THR A 31 24.30 -4.27 11.07
N THR A 32 23.21 -3.53 10.96
CA THR A 32 22.06 -3.73 11.83
C THR A 32 20.79 -3.42 11.03
N PRO A 33 19.71 -4.17 11.19
CA PRO A 33 18.44 -3.76 10.62
C PRO A 33 17.92 -2.53 11.36
N PHE A 34 17.56 -1.48 10.60
CA PHE A 34 16.96 -0.27 11.15
C PHE A 34 15.51 -0.47 11.54
N ALA A 35 14.82 -1.35 10.84
CA ALA A 35 13.48 -1.77 11.18
C ALA A 35 13.26 -3.21 10.71
N GLU A 36 12.80 -4.05 11.60
CA GLU A 36 12.49 -5.46 11.33
C GLU A 36 11.01 -5.76 11.53
N ALA A 37 10.46 -6.57 10.63
CA ALA A 37 9.13 -7.12 10.78
C ALA A 37 9.14 -8.34 11.72
N GLU A 38 9.39 -8.11 13.01
CA GLU A 38 9.44 -9.17 14.03
C GLU A 38 8.10 -9.31 14.74
N ALA A 39 7.68 -10.55 14.99
CA ALA A 39 6.47 -10.85 15.73
C ALA A 39 6.67 -10.65 17.25
N ASP A 40 7.84 -11.00 17.76
CA ASP A 40 8.20 -10.80 19.18
C ASP A 40 8.61 -9.34 19.42
N GLN A 41 7.75 -8.61 20.12
CA GLN A 41 7.97 -7.20 20.43
C GLN A 41 9.25 -6.94 21.23
N ASN A 42 9.72 -7.90 22.02
CA ASN A 42 10.94 -7.76 22.82
C ASN A 42 12.22 -7.88 21.96
N LYS A 43 12.10 -8.53 20.79
CA LYS A 43 13.20 -8.71 19.83
C LYS A 43 13.15 -7.72 18.69
N LYS A 44 12.03 -7.01 18.56
CA LYS A 44 11.79 -6.10 17.46
C LYS A 44 12.72 -4.90 17.54
N ARG A 45 13.43 -4.66 16.44
CA ARG A 45 14.18 -3.42 16.23
C ARG A 45 13.39 -2.49 15.33
N ASP A 46 13.14 -1.29 15.80
CA ASP A 46 12.49 -0.23 15.04
C ASP A 46 13.14 1.12 15.37
N ILE A 47 14.41 1.26 14.99
CA ILE A 47 15.23 2.45 15.23
C ILE A 47 14.61 3.68 14.53
N LEU A 48 13.97 3.48 13.38
CA LEU A 48 13.30 4.53 12.61
C LEU A 48 11.90 4.85 13.14
N GLY A 49 11.35 4.06 14.07
CA GLY A 49 10.01 4.24 14.59
C GLY A 49 8.91 4.04 13.52
N ILE A 50 9.14 3.18 12.51
CA ILE A 50 8.21 2.96 11.40
C ILE A 50 6.86 2.48 11.92
N ASP A 51 6.85 1.43 12.73
CA ASP A 51 5.61 0.88 13.27
C ASP A 51 5.02 1.76 14.39
N LYS A 52 5.86 2.52 15.11
CA LYS A 52 5.37 3.52 16.06
C LYS A 52 4.59 4.64 15.36
N ARG A 53 4.98 5.04 14.16
CA ARG A 53 4.28 6.03 13.33
C ARG A 53 2.92 5.54 12.84
N LEU A 54 2.68 4.24 12.73
CA LEU A 54 1.39 3.67 12.35
C LEU A 54 0.26 4.08 13.30
N TRP A 55 0.53 4.21 14.58
CA TRP A 55 -0.47 4.61 15.58
C TRP A 55 -0.98 6.04 15.39
N GLN A 56 -0.24 6.86 14.63
CA GLN A 56 -0.65 8.23 14.33
C GLN A 56 -1.63 8.28 13.15
N ASP A 57 -1.45 7.40 12.16
CA ASP A 57 -2.32 7.31 10.98
C ASP A 57 -2.19 5.94 10.31
N LEU A 58 -2.98 4.99 10.77
CA LEU A 58 -2.93 3.58 10.36
C LEU A 58 -3.12 3.38 8.85
N PHE A 59 -3.94 4.21 8.20
CA PHE A 59 -4.29 4.03 6.78
C PHE A 59 -3.29 4.66 5.82
N ASN A 60 -2.57 5.67 6.25
CA ASN A 60 -1.69 6.46 5.39
C ASN A 60 -0.22 6.13 5.60
N LYS A 61 0.14 5.59 6.75
CA LYS A 61 1.50 5.15 7.05
C LYS A 61 1.79 3.74 6.52
N VAL A 62 3.07 3.41 6.37
CA VAL A 62 3.53 2.06 6.03
C VAL A 62 4.06 1.37 7.27
N SER A 63 3.84 0.06 7.36
CA SER A 63 4.43 -0.78 8.40
C SER A 63 5.75 -1.40 7.94
N THR A 64 6.55 -1.88 8.89
CA THR A 64 7.76 -2.65 8.58
C THR A 64 7.48 -3.89 7.73
N ARG A 65 6.27 -4.44 7.82
CA ARG A 65 5.83 -5.61 7.02
C ARG A 65 5.38 -5.26 5.60
N GLU A 66 5.20 -3.98 5.30
CA GLU A 66 4.76 -3.52 3.97
C GLU A 66 5.93 -3.05 3.09
N ILE A 67 7.14 -2.96 3.64
CA ILE A 67 8.31 -2.42 2.94
C ILE A 67 9.47 -3.40 2.94
N ILE A 68 10.29 -3.30 1.91
CA ILE A 68 11.63 -3.86 1.83
C ILE A 68 12.54 -2.69 1.46
N GLY A 69 13.38 -2.27 2.40
CA GLY A 69 14.36 -1.22 2.22
C GLY A 69 15.78 -1.79 2.35
N ILE A 70 16.62 -1.45 1.40
CA ILE A 70 18.05 -1.75 1.45
C ILE A 70 18.79 -0.43 1.30
N VAL A 71 19.64 -0.13 2.27
CA VAL A 71 20.53 1.02 2.25
C VAL A 71 21.94 0.49 2.23
N ASP A 72 22.68 0.79 1.18
CA ASP A 72 24.08 0.41 1.07
C ASP A 72 24.95 1.66 1.23
N ILE A 73 25.86 1.64 2.19
CA ILE A 73 26.80 2.72 2.47
C ILE A 73 28.22 2.17 2.48
N SER A 74 29.15 2.93 1.89
CA SER A 74 30.55 2.57 1.93
C SER A 74 31.33 3.43 2.94
N LYS A 75 32.31 2.83 3.58
CA LYS A 75 33.22 3.54 4.48
C LYS A 75 34.03 4.60 3.74
N LYS A 76 34.31 4.34 2.47
CA LYS A 76 35.06 5.26 1.61
C LYS A 76 34.30 6.54 1.33
N GLU A 77 33.00 6.43 1.02
CA GLU A 77 32.16 7.60 0.64
C GLU A 77 31.49 8.24 1.85
N ASN A 78 31.28 7.48 2.93
CA ASN A 78 30.63 7.93 4.15
C ASN A 78 31.56 7.69 5.37
N PRO A 79 32.77 8.26 5.42
CA PRO A 79 33.73 7.98 6.50
C PRO A 79 33.28 8.46 7.87
N SER A 80 32.42 9.47 7.90
CA SER A 80 31.90 10.06 9.14
C SER A 80 30.78 9.25 9.79
N ILE A 81 30.16 8.29 9.07
CA ILE A 81 29.25 7.31 9.67
C ILE A 81 30.14 6.22 10.29
N ILE A 82 30.26 6.22 11.61
CA ILE A 82 31.20 5.37 12.35
C ILE A 82 30.46 4.20 12.97
N ASP A 83 30.99 2.98 12.73
CA ASP A 83 30.47 1.77 13.36
C ASP A 83 30.69 1.81 14.87
N SER A 84 29.69 1.38 15.65
CA SER A 84 29.87 1.17 17.08
C SER A 84 30.80 -0.03 17.34
N THR A 85 31.38 -0.08 18.52
CA THR A 85 32.37 -1.09 18.90
C THR A 85 31.86 -2.52 18.79
N ASN A 86 30.56 -2.73 19.00
CA ASN A 86 29.90 -4.03 18.91
C ASN A 86 29.35 -4.35 17.51
N ARG A 87 29.55 -3.44 16.53
CA ARG A 87 29.04 -3.52 15.15
C ARG A 87 27.52 -3.75 15.04
N GLN A 88 26.79 -3.44 16.09
CA GLN A 88 25.33 -3.61 16.13
C GLN A 88 24.60 -2.31 15.86
N ASP A 89 25.30 -1.20 15.75
CA ASP A 89 24.75 0.13 15.45
C ASP A 89 25.86 1.06 14.98
N PHE A 90 25.51 2.32 14.70
CA PHE A 90 26.44 3.39 14.43
C PHE A 90 26.56 4.32 15.65
N ILE A 91 27.67 5.03 15.74
CA ILE A 91 27.84 6.10 16.74
C ILE A 91 26.84 7.21 16.43
N ASP A 92 26.12 7.69 17.45
CA ASP A 92 25.14 8.76 17.29
C ASP A 92 25.85 10.12 17.08
N ASN A 93 26.15 10.41 15.84
CA ASN A 93 26.68 11.68 15.35
C ASN A 93 25.69 12.34 14.38
N GLN A 94 26.04 13.52 13.85
CA GLN A 94 25.15 14.26 12.97
C GLN A 94 24.90 13.49 11.67
N GLU A 95 25.91 12.93 11.06
CA GLU A 95 25.82 12.18 9.80
C GLU A 95 24.94 10.93 9.92
N TYR A 96 24.97 10.27 11.08
CA TYR A 96 24.06 9.16 11.33
C TYR A 96 22.61 9.62 11.52
N ARG A 97 22.40 10.78 12.14
CA ARG A 97 21.05 11.38 12.25
C ARG A 97 20.52 11.79 10.88
N ASP A 98 21.36 12.40 10.04
CA ASP A 98 21.03 12.78 8.66
C ASP A 98 20.66 11.55 7.81
N LEU A 99 21.38 10.43 7.97
CA LEU A 99 21.04 9.16 7.34
C LEU A 99 19.66 8.66 7.76
N LYS A 100 19.34 8.71 9.05
CA LYS A 100 18.01 8.34 9.55
C LYS A 100 16.91 9.21 8.98
N GLU A 101 17.14 10.53 8.96
CA GLU A 101 16.22 11.51 8.39
C GLU A 101 15.98 11.27 6.90
N PHE A 102 17.04 11.08 6.12
CA PHE A 102 16.95 10.73 4.70
C PHE A 102 16.07 9.50 4.47
N ILE A 103 16.25 8.43 5.25
CA ILE A 103 15.44 7.20 5.11
C ILE A 103 13.97 7.48 5.44
N ILE A 104 13.70 8.27 6.47
CA ILE A 104 12.34 8.67 6.85
C ILE A 104 11.68 9.49 5.73
N GLU A 105 12.40 10.40 5.09
CA GLU A 105 11.89 11.16 3.94
C GLU A 105 11.48 10.24 2.77
N GLN A 106 12.29 9.21 2.47
CA GLN A 106 11.92 8.22 1.45
C GLN A 106 10.66 7.44 1.84
N LEU A 107 10.49 7.11 3.11
CA LEU A 107 9.27 6.48 3.60
C LEU A 107 8.05 7.39 3.45
N VAL A 108 8.20 8.67 3.75
CA VAL A 108 7.13 9.67 3.54
C VAL A 108 6.73 9.76 2.06
N ALA A 109 7.69 9.73 1.15
CA ALA A 109 7.40 9.73 -0.29
C ALA A 109 6.61 8.47 -0.71
N ILE A 110 6.96 7.29 -0.19
CA ILE A 110 6.22 6.05 -0.42
C ILE A 110 4.78 6.14 0.15
N GLU A 111 4.62 6.72 1.33
CA GLU A 111 3.32 6.94 1.97
C GLU A 111 2.43 7.86 1.13
N GLN A 112 2.97 8.95 0.62
CA GLN A 112 2.26 9.87 -0.29
C GLN A 112 1.85 9.17 -1.59
N PHE A 113 2.72 8.34 -2.16
CA PHE A 113 2.38 7.53 -3.32
C PHE A 113 1.27 6.51 -3.03
N LYS A 114 1.28 5.88 -1.86
CA LYS A 114 0.21 4.98 -1.39
C LYS A 114 -1.14 5.70 -1.33
N ILE A 115 -1.17 6.92 -0.77
CA ILE A 115 -2.36 7.78 -0.70
C ILE A 115 -2.84 8.12 -2.12
N PHE A 116 -1.97 8.63 -2.97
CA PHE A 116 -2.30 8.98 -4.35
C PHE A 116 -2.92 7.80 -5.12
N LYS A 117 -2.30 6.62 -5.03
CA LYS A 117 -2.82 5.40 -5.66
C LYS A 117 -4.19 5.01 -5.16
N ARG A 118 -4.45 5.19 -3.87
CA ARG A 118 -5.76 4.91 -3.28
C ARG A 118 -6.83 5.87 -3.79
N GLU A 119 -6.53 7.15 -3.83
CA GLU A 119 -7.48 8.16 -4.35
C GLU A 119 -7.75 7.96 -5.85
N LEU A 120 -6.74 7.62 -6.63
CA LEU A 120 -6.91 7.27 -8.05
C LEU A 120 -7.84 6.06 -8.24
N ARG A 121 -7.68 5.02 -7.41
CA ARG A 121 -8.58 3.85 -7.45
C ARG A 121 -10.02 4.22 -7.11
N LYS A 122 -10.24 5.04 -6.08
CA LYS A 122 -11.57 5.52 -5.71
C LYS A 122 -12.22 6.32 -6.84
N ALA A 123 -11.46 7.21 -7.48
CA ALA A 123 -11.96 7.99 -8.61
C ALA A 123 -12.36 7.10 -9.80
N ASN A 124 -11.55 6.08 -10.11
CA ASN A 124 -11.87 5.13 -11.18
C ASN A 124 -13.14 4.33 -10.89
N VAL A 125 -13.25 3.77 -9.67
CA VAL A 125 -14.46 3.01 -9.25
C VAL A 125 -15.70 3.89 -9.32
N LYS A 126 -15.62 5.15 -8.87
CA LYS A 126 -16.73 6.10 -8.97
C LYS A 126 -17.11 6.36 -10.42
N SER A 127 -16.15 6.57 -11.30
CA SER A 127 -16.39 6.82 -12.72
C SER A 127 -17.02 5.61 -13.42
N GLU A 128 -16.60 4.39 -13.10
CA GLU A 128 -17.21 3.16 -13.62
C GLU A 128 -18.65 2.98 -13.14
N PHE A 129 -18.90 3.25 -11.87
CA PHE A 129 -20.25 3.22 -11.29
C PHE A 129 -21.20 4.22 -11.97
N GLU A 130 -20.76 5.47 -12.16
CA GLU A 130 -21.56 6.49 -12.84
C GLU A 130 -21.89 6.12 -14.30
N ARG A 131 -20.93 5.52 -15.01
CA ARG A 131 -21.18 4.99 -16.38
C ARG A 131 -22.20 3.86 -16.38
N ALA A 132 -22.03 2.86 -15.50
CA ALA A 132 -22.98 1.75 -15.41
C ALA A 132 -24.39 2.24 -15.05
N LYS A 133 -24.50 3.24 -14.19
CA LYS A 133 -25.77 3.87 -13.86
C LYS A 133 -26.41 4.54 -15.07
N GLN A 134 -25.66 5.35 -15.82
CA GLN A 134 -26.16 6.01 -17.03
C GLN A 134 -26.63 4.99 -18.09
N GLU A 135 -25.87 3.91 -18.30
CA GLU A 135 -26.25 2.84 -19.23
C GLU A 135 -27.55 2.16 -18.78
N THR A 136 -27.73 1.91 -17.48
CA THR A 136 -28.94 1.32 -16.92
C THR A 136 -30.15 2.25 -17.07
N ASP A 137 -29.97 3.55 -16.84
CA ASP A 137 -31.02 4.55 -16.99
C ASP A 137 -31.46 4.66 -18.46
N LEU A 138 -30.53 4.74 -19.41
CA LEU A 138 -30.81 4.74 -20.85
C LEU A 138 -31.55 3.47 -21.30
N PHE A 139 -31.11 2.30 -20.79
CA PHE A 139 -31.80 1.04 -21.08
C PHE A 139 -33.22 1.04 -20.56
N THR A 140 -33.44 1.54 -19.35
CA THR A 140 -34.77 1.65 -18.74
C THR A 140 -35.69 2.57 -19.56
N GLU A 141 -35.20 3.75 -19.98
CA GLU A 141 -35.94 4.66 -20.83
C GLU A 141 -36.31 4.02 -22.18
N SER A 142 -35.38 3.27 -22.77
CA SER A 142 -35.64 2.56 -24.03
C SER A 142 -36.74 1.51 -23.88
N LEU A 143 -36.77 0.75 -22.77
CA LEU A 143 -37.84 -0.20 -22.49
C LEU A 143 -39.18 0.47 -22.26
N GLU A 144 -39.23 1.59 -21.57
CA GLU A 144 -40.45 2.35 -21.33
C GLU A 144 -41.03 2.93 -22.64
N LEU A 145 -40.18 3.39 -23.57
CA LEU A 145 -40.57 3.82 -24.88
C LEU A 145 -41.18 2.68 -25.72
N LEU A 146 -40.53 1.49 -25.69
CA LEU A 146 -41.04 0.30 -26.37
C LEU A 146 -42.42 -0.12 -25.86
N ILE A 147 -42.64 -0.08 -24.54
CA ILE A 147 -43.95 -0.36 -23.95
C ILE A 147 -44.98 0.65 -24.38
N LYS A 148 -44.61 1.93 -24.45
CA LYS A 148 -45.51 3.01 -24.89
C LYS A 148 -45.93 2.86 -26.37
N GLU A 149 -45.01 2.45 -27.23
CA GLU A 149 -45.28 2.21 -28.66
C GLU A 149 -46.05 0.90 -28.89
N ASN A 150 -45.81 -0.10 -28.06
CA ASN A 150 -46.40 -1.44 -28.16
C ASN A 150 -46.95 -1.92 -26.80
N PRO A 151 -48.14 -1.48 -26.39
CA PRO A 151 -48.70 -1.82 -25.06
C PRO A 151 -48.85 -3.32 -24.79
N SER A 152 -48.94 -4.14 -25.85
CA SER A 152 -48.97 -5.62 -25.71
C SER A 152 -47.72 -6.24 -25.12
N LEU A 153 -46.59 -5.52 -25.14
CA LEU A 153 -45.32 -5.97 -24.58
C LEU A 153 -45.17 -5.68 -23.06
N GLU A 154 -46.05 -4.86 -22.49
CA GLU A 154 -45.99 -4.48 -21.09
C GLU A 154 -45.87 -5.68 -20.13
N PRO A 155 -46.67 -6.75 -20.22
CA PRO A 155 -46.59 -7.90 -19.30
C PRO A 155 -45.24 -8.61 -19.34
N VAL A 156 -44.56 -8.58 -20.50
CA VAL A 156 -43.27 -9.25 -20.69
C VAL A 156 -42.12 -8.38 -20.21
N LEU A 157 -42.16 -7.07 -20.47
CA LEU A 157 -41.05 -6.15 -20.19
C LEU A 157 -41.13 -5.52 -18.80
N LYS A 158 -42.28 -5.58 -18.12
CA LYS A 158 -42.47 -4.97 -16.80
C LYS A 158 -41.44 -5.44 -15.76
N THR A 159 -41.20 -6.75 -15.72
CA THR A 159 -40.22 -7.33 -14.80
C THR A 159 -38.79 -6.82 -15.08
N ALA A 160 -38.40 -6.66 -16.35
CA ALA A 160 -37.11 -6.14 -16.75
C ALA A 160 -36.92 -4.68 -16.35
N VAL A 161 -37.96 -3.85 -16.53
CA VAL A 161 -37.97 -2.44 -16.09
C VAL A 161 -37.85 -2.34 -14.58
N GLU A 162 -38.58 -3.13 -13.81
CA GLU A 162 -38.49 -3.14 -12.36
C GLU A 162 -37.12 -3.56 -11.85
N GLN A 163 -36.48 -4.56 -12.48
CA GLN A 163 -35.12 -4.98 -12.13
C GLN A 163 -34.10 -3.91 -12.45
N ALA A 164 -34.16 -3.30 -13.63
CA ALA A 164 -33.27 -2.22 -14.03
C ALA A 164 -33.38 -1.02 -13.07
N LYS A 165 -34.57 -0.59 -12.69
CA LYS A 165 -34.81 0.48 -11.70
C LYS A 165 -34.21 0.17 -10.33
N LYS A 166 -34.30 -1.08 -9.87
CA LYS A 166 -33.67 -1.48 -8.59
C LYS A 166 -32.14 -1.40 -8.65
N THR A 167 -31.57 -1.76 -9.78
CA THR A 167 -30.11 -1.72 -9.96
C THR A 167 -29.57 -0.28 -10.02
N SER A 168 -30.32 0.64 -10.62
CA SER A 168 -29.95 2.07 -10.71
C SER A 168 -30.02 2.80 -9.37
N THR A 169 -30.79 2.31 -8.39
CA THR A 169 -31.01 2.95 -7.08
C THR A 169 -30.18 2.34 -5.93
N SER A 170 -29.46 1.25 -6.19
CA SER A 170 -28.58 0.57 -5.21
C SER A 170 -27.14 1.01 -5.33
#